data_0a10a45144bf65c1fa06fb1e254509e6
#
_entry.id   0a10a45144bf65c1fa06fb1e254509e6
#
_cell.length_a   1.000
_cell.length_b   1.000
_cell.length_c   1.000
_cell.angle_alpha   90.00
_cell.angle_beta   90.00
_cell.angle_gamma   90.00
#
_symmetry.space_group_name_H-M   'P 1'
#
loop_
_entity.id
_entity.type
_entity.pdbx_description
1 polymer ?
#
loop_
_entity_poly.entity_id
_entity_poly.type
_entity_poly.pdbx_seq_one_letter_code
_entity_poly.pdbx_strand_id
1 'polypeptide(L)'
;KTRGIVMKNIFIIFAVLGFHFIFAQQSLRQQLVLSSISNVSKSTDVKIKIKDDIEIKTGTIYRYNSSKLILNTSRLQRRDFITIGVATGTFTGIGYLLALGSKPLTEKYKVLSEINISEIQQIQVKKTNNRNAWIASGLLAVGLLSQANKPEMEGSALGFVWLPISLTPFLLKPYFSYSWETVLNIK
;
A
#
# COMPACT_ATOMS: atom_id res chain seq x y z
N LYS A 1 -8.49 13.98 -63.22
CA LYS A 1 -7.59 13.01 -62.54
C LYS A 1 -6.86 13.60 -61.31
N THR A 2 -6.57 14.91 -61.26
CA THR A 2 -5.82 15.57 -60.16
C THR A 2 -6.56 15.65 -58.83
N ARG A 3 -7.91 15.81 -58.79
CA ARG A 3 -8.70 15.90 -57.55
C ARG A 3 -8.63 14.61 -56.69
N GLY A 4 -8.58 13.44 -57.31
CA GLY A 4 -8.52 12.18 -56.56
C GLY A 4 -7.19 11.98 -55.80
N ILE A 5 -6.09 12.46 -56.39
CA ILE A 5 -4.73 12.35 -55.80
C ILE A 5 -4.60 13.28 -54.57
N VAL A 6 -5.15 14.51 -54.65
CA VAL A 6 -5.12 15.46 -53.56
C VAL A 6 -5.94 14.96 -52.34
N MET A 7 -7.13 14.41 -52.59
CA MET A 7 -7.97 13.84 -51.49
C MET A 7 -7.28 12.63 -50.83
N LYS A 8 -6.63 11.76 -51.59
CA LYS A 8 -5.92 10.63 -51.06
C LYS A 8 -4.73 11.02 -50.20
N ASN A 9 -3.99 12.06 -50.59
CA ASN A 9 -2.86 12.56 -49.81
C ASN A 9 -3.31 13.24 -48.52
N ILE A 10 -4.41 14.00 -48.54
CA ILE A 10 -5.02 14.61 -47.33
C ILE A 10 -5.45 13.53 -46.37
N PHE A 11 -6.07 12.45 -46.81
CA PHE A 11 -6.49 11.35 -45.93
C PHE A 11 -5.30 10.64 -45.28
N ILE A 12 -4.20 10.42 -46.02
CA ILE A 12 -2.96 9.84 -45.45
C ILE A 12 -2.37 10.76 -44.38
N ILE A 13 -2.32 12.06 -44.60
CA ILE A 13 -1.81 13.03 -43.63
C ILE A 13 -2.65 12.98 -42.32
N PHE A 14 -3.98 12.98 -42.44
CA PHE A 14 -4.86 12.89 -41.26
C PHE A 14 -4.70 11.54 -40.53
N ALA A 15 -4.53 10.43 -41.25
CA ALA A 15 -4.30 9.13 -40.65
C ALA A 15 -2.96 9.11 -39.89
N VAL A 16 -1.89 9.66 -40.46
CA VAL A 16 -0.57 9.74 -39.82
C VAL A 16 -0.62 10.66 -38.60
N LEU A 17 -1.25 11.84 -38.68
CA LEU A 17 -1.42 12.74 -37.54
C LEU A 17 -2.27 12.13 -36.42
N GLY A 18 -3.36 11.44 -36.77
CA GLY A 18 -4.20 10.73 -35.81
C GLY A 18 -3.44 9.63 -35.09
N PHE A 19 -2.62 8.89 -35.82
CA PHE A 19 -1.78 7.84 -35.26
C PHE A 19 -0.73 8.41 -34.27
N HIS A 20 -0.06 9.48 -34.64
CA HIS A 20 0.91 10.17 -33.74
C HIS A 20 0.24 10.71 -32.49
N PHE A 21 -0.98 11.25 -32.60
CA PHE A 21 -1.74 11.76 -31.46
C PHE A 21 -2.10 10.64 -30.47
N ILE A 22 -2.54 9.49 -30.96
CA ILE A 22 -2.86 8.32 -30.12
C ILE A 22 -1.60 7.84 -29.37
N PHE A 23 -0.46 7.73 -30.07
CA PHE A 23 0.81 7.33 -29.45
C PHE A 23 1.28 8.33 -28.38
N ALA A 24 1.16 9.62 -28.65
CA ALA A 24 1.51 10.67 -27.69
C ALA A 24 0.65 10.60 -26.43
N GLN A 25 -0.66 10.38 -26.56
CA GLN A 25 -1.56 10.21 -25.41
C GLN A 25 -1.21 8.96 -24.59
N GLN A 26 -0.89 7.85 -25.23
CA GLN A 26 -0.53 6.60 -24.56
C GLN A 26 0.79 6.76 -23.80
N SER A 27 1.78 7.44 -24.38
CA SER A 27 3.05 7.75 -23.72
C SER A 27 2.88 8.65 -22.51
N LEU A 28 2.06 9.71 -22.61
CA LEU A 28 1.74 10.61 -21.50
C LEU A 28 1.05 9.87 -20.35
N ARG A 29 0.07 9.01 -20.67
CA ARG A 29 -0.62 8.19 -19.67
C ARG A 29 0.36 7.30 -18.91
N GLN A 30 1.24 6.61 -19.62
CA GLN A 30 2.25 5.74 -18.99
C GLN A 30 3.19 6.56 -18.08
N GLN A 31 3.63 7.74 -18.49
CA GLN A 31 4.48 8.61 -17.68
C GLN A 31 3.76 9.06 -16.40
N LEU A 32 2.49 9.44 -16.46
CA LEU A 32 1.69 9.81 -15.31
C LEU A 32 1.55 8.65 -14.31
N VAL A 33 1.28 7.45 -14.79
CA VAL A 33 1.20 6.26 -13.95
C VAL A 33 2.54 5.98 -13.28
N LEU A 34 3.64 6.00 -14.04
CA LEU A 34 4.99 5.75 -13.51
C LEU A 34 5.41 6.79 -12.49
N SER A 35 5.16 8.06 -12.73
CA SER A 35 5.46 9.14 -11.77
C SER A 35 4.64 8.97 -10.48
N SER A 36 3.38 8.58 -10.58
CA SER A 36 2.54 8.30 -9.42
C SER A 36 3.06 7.10 -8.61
N ILE A 37 3.46 6.03 -9.29
CA ILE A 37 4.02 4.83 -8.65
C ILE A 37 5.37 5.11 -7.99
N SER A 38 6.23 5.91 -8.62
CA SER A 38 7.57 6.23 -8.11
C SER A 38 7.53 6.98 -6.78
N ASN A 39 6.47 7.77 -6.55
CA ASN A 39 6.26 8.51 -5.32
C ASN A 39 5.68 7.66 -4.17
N VAL A 40 5.27 6.42 -4.46
CA VAL A 40 4.71 5.52 -3.45
C VAL A 40 5.81 4.66 -2.85
N SER A 41 5.90 4.63 -1.52
CA SER A 41 6.81 3.73 -0.82
C SER A 41 6.47 2.27 -1.11
N LYS A 42 7.49 1.43 -1.38
CA LYS A 42 7.32 -0.01 -1.66
C LYS A 42 6.66 -0.79 -0.52
N SER A 43 6.70 -0.26 0.70
CA SER A 43 6.07 -0.87 1.88
C SER A 43 4.62 -0.47 2.08
N THR A 44 4.10 0.44 1.27
CA THR A 44 2.73 0.97 1.40
C THR A 44 1.75 0.12 0.61
N ASP A 45 0.58 -0.18 1.21
CA ASP A 45 -0.50 -0.85 0.49
C ASP A 45 -1.10 0.08 -0.55
N VAL A 46 -1.33 -0.46 -1.73
CA VAL A 46 -1.99 0.21 -2.84
C VAL A 46 -3.21 -0.57 -3.29
N LYS A 47 -4.23 0.16 -3.75
CA LYS A 47 -5.36 -0.38 -4.50
C LYS A 47 -5.26 0.10 -5.93
N ILE A 48 -5.33 -0.83 -6.86
CA ILE A 48 -5.24 -0.54 -8.29
C ILE A 48 -6.52 -1.00 -8.97
N LYS A 49 -7.20 -0.05 -9.61
CA LYS A 49 -8.32 -0.32 -10.48
C LYS A 49 -7.81 -0.39 -11.91
N ILE A 50 -8.10 -1.50 -12.58
CA ILE A 50 -7.76 -1.76 -13.98
C ILE A 50 -8.93 -1.31 -14.84
N LYS A 51 -8.63 -0.81 -16.03
CA LYS A 51 -9.62 -0.48 -17.05
C LYS A 51 -10.38 -1.77 -17.42
N ASP A 52 -11.71 -1.64 -17.55
CA ASP A 52 -12.59 -2.74 -17.96
C ASP A 52 -12.65 -3.93 -16.98
N ASP A 53 -11.97 -3.86 -15.84
CA ASP A 53 -12.04 -4.86 -14.78
C ASP A 53 -12.86 -4.33 -13.58
N ILE A 54 -13.75 -5.19 -13.07
CA ILE A 54 -14.54 -4.88 -11.87
C ILE A 54 -13.68 -5.10 -10.62
N GLU A 55 -12.64 -5.93 -10.73
CA GLU A 55 -11.81 -6.31 -9.60
C GLU A 55 -10.75 -5.26 -9.29
N ILE A 56 -10.71 -4.84 -8.02
CA ILE A 56 -9.67 -3.96 -7.50
C ILE A 56 -8.55 -4.83 -6.92
N LYS A 57 -7.35 -4.77 -7.51
CA LYS A 57 -6.19 -5.46 -6.96
C LYS A 57 -5.57 -4.67 -5.83
N THR A 58 -5.41 -5.33 -4.68
CA THR A 58 -4.80 -4.73 -3.48
C THR A 58 -3.51 -5.45 -3.13
N GLY A 59 -2.46 -4.70 -2.84
CA GLY A 59 -1.16 -5.27 -2.45
C GLY A 59 -0.11 -4.20 -2.21
N THR A 60 1.15 -4.60 -2.13
CA THR A 60 2.30 -3.67 -2.08
C THR A 60 3.07 -3.72 -3.39
N ILE A 61 3.68 -2.60 -3.76
CA ILE A 61 4.50 -2.52 -4.97
C ILE A 61 5.77 -3.36 -4.77
N TYR A 62 5.89 -4.43 -5.55
CA TYR A 62 7.07 -5.28 -5.53
C TYR A 62 8.14 -4.78 -6.50
N ARG A 63 7.76 -4.59 -7.76
CA ARG A 63 8.62 -4.12 -8.84
C ARG A 63 7.76 -3.46 -9.93
N TYR A 64 8.32 -2.52 -10.63
CA TYR A 64 7.71 -1.96 -11.84
C TYR A 64 8.78 -1.64 -12.89
N ASN A 65 8.37 -1.60 -14.14
CA ASN A 65 9.14 -1.13 -15.28
C ASN A 65 8.23 -0.26 -16.17
N SER A 66 8.69 0.13 -17.36
CA SER A 66 7.91 0.97 -18.27
C SER A 66 6.58 0.38 -18.75
N SER A 67 6.41 -0.95 -18.73
CA SER A 67 5.23 -1.63 -19.26
C SER A 67 4.40 -2.35 -18.20
N LYS A 68 5.03 -2.83 -17.11
CA LYS A 68 4.38 -3.70 -16.11
C LYS A 68 4.62 -3.23 -14.70
N LEU A 69 3.59 -3.39 -13.88
CA LEU A 69 3.60 -3.25 -12.44
C LEU A 69 3.37 -4.62 -11.81
N ILE A 70 4.24 -5.03 -10.90
CA ILE A 70 4.12 -6.28 -10.14
C ILE A 70 3.76 -5.94 -8.71
N LEU A 71 2.60 -6.42 -8.27
CA LEU A 71 2.13 -6.30 -6.90
C LEU A 71 2.39 -7.58 -6.12
N ASN A 72 2.78 -7.44 -4.88
CA ASN A 72 2.71 -8.51 -3.91
C ASN A 72 1.32 -8.48 -3.25
N THR A 73 0.46 -9.41 -3.63
CA THR A 73 -0.92 -9.54 -3.15
C THR A 73 -1.07 -10.57 -2.02
N SER A 74 0.05 -11.03 -1.46
CA SER A 74 0.03 -11.97 -0.33
C SER A 74 -0.78 -11.41 0.83
N ARG A 75 -1.65 -12.22 1.43
CA ARG A 75 -2.49 -11.82 2.58
C ARG A 75 -1.65 -11.42 3.79
N LEU A 76 -0.56 -12.15 4.03
CA LEU A 76 0.40 -11.86 5.10
C LEU A 76 1.75 -11.49 4.47
N GLN A 77 2.25 -10.33 4.83
CA GLN A 77 3.55 -9.84 4.39
C GLN A 77 4.52 -9.84 5.55
N ARG A 78 5.82 -9.81 5.24
CA ARG A 78 6.86 -9.80 6.28
C ARG A 78 6.68 -8.69 7.32
N ARG A 79 6.21 -7.51 6.90
CA ARG A 79 5.91 -6.39 7.82
C ARG A 79 4.85 -6.76 8.85
N ASP A 80 3.83 -7.58 8.47
CA ASP A 80 2.76 -8.00 9.37
C ASP A 80 3.32 -8.90 10.46
N PHE A 81 4.19 -9.85 10.10
CA PHE A 81 4.89 -10.70 11.07
C PHE A 81 5.80 -9.88 11.98
N ILE A 82 6.53 -8.88 11.45
CA ILE A 82 7.37 -8.00 12.26
C ILE A 82 6.49 -7.19 13.22
N THR A 83 5.40 -6.61 12.74
CA THR A 83 4.50 -5.79 13.58
C THR A 83 3.86 -6.61 14.68
N ILE A 84 3.31 -7.79 14.33
CA ILE A 84 2.73 -8.72 15.31
C ILE A 84 3.81 -9.22 16.26
N GLY A 85 4.98 -9.60 15.72
CA GLY A 85 6.09 -10.08 16.49
C GLY A 85 6.62 -9.06 17.51
N VAL A 86 6.75 -7.80 17.11
CA VAL A 86 7.16 -6.73 18.03
C VAL A 86 6.07 -6.47 19.06
N ALA A 87 4.81 -6.39 18.65
CA ALA A 87 3.69 -6.16 19.57
C ALA A 87 3.57 -7.26 20.63
N THR A 88 3.73 -8.55 20.24
CA THR A 88 3.64 -9.69 21.15
C THR A 88 4.97 -9.99 21.88
N GLY A 89 6.09 -9.71 21.23
CA GLY A 89 7.44 -9.93 21.76
C GLY A 89 7.74 -9.09 22.99
N THR A 90 7.12 -7.91 23.09
CA THR A 90 7.19 -7.04 24.26
C THR A 90 6.71 -7.77 25.53
N PHE A 91 5.83 -8.79 25.37
CA PHE A 91 5.26 -9.53 26.50
C PHE A 91 5.89 -10.92 26.71
N THR A 92 6.30 -11.58 25.65
CA THR A 92 6.63 -13.02 25.72
C THR A 92 8.02 -13.38 25.19
N GLY A 93 8.72 -12.47 24.53
CA GLY A 93 9.96 -12.77 23.81
C GLY A 93 9.78 -13.64 22.56
N ILE A 94 8.72 -14.45 22.49
CA ILE A 94 8.40 -15.36 21.37
C ILE A 94 8.12 -14.57 20.09
N GLY A 95 7.52 -13.40 20.22
CA GLY A 95 7.21 -12.54 19.07
C GLY A 95 8.45 -12.14 18.26
N TYR A 96 9.59 -11.97 18.90
CA TYR A 96 10.86 -11.69 18.19
C TYR A 96 11.31 -12.87 17.35
N LEU A 97 11.13 -14.10 17.85
CA LEU A 97 11.45 -15.32 17.09
C LEU A 97 10.53 -15.45 15.87
N LEU A 98 9.25 -15.13 16.00
CA LEU A 98 8.30 -15.09 14.87
C LEU A 98 8.72 -14.04 13.84
N ALA A 99 9.12 -12.85 14.26
CA ALA A 99 9.60 -11.80 13.35
C ALA A 99 10.87 -12.23 12.58
N LEU A 100 11.82 -12.88 13.26
CA LEU A 100 13.05 -13.39 12.65
C LEU A 100 12.77 -14.55 11.66
N GLY A 101 11.90 -15.48 12.04
CA GLY A 101 11.52 -16.64 11.21
C GLY A 101 10.58 -16.30 10.04
N SER A 102 10.06 -15.07 9.97
CA SER A 102 9.08 -14.68 8.96
C SER A 102 9.63 -14.58 7.53
N LYS A 103 10.93 -14.31 7.36
CA LYS A 103 11.54 -14.11 6.04
C LYS A 103 11.38 -15.32 5.11
N PRO A 104 11.82 -16.53 5.48
CA PRO A 104 11.68 -17.70 4.60
C PRO A 104 10.23 -18.06 4.34
N LEU A 105 9.33 -17.88 5.33
CA LEU A 105 7.90 -18.16 5.18
C LEU A 105 7.23 -17.21 4.18
N THR A 106 7.49 -15.92 4.29
CA THR A 106 6.88 -14.92 3.41
C THR A 106 7.43 -14.97 1.99
N GLU A 107 8.68 -15.37 1.78
CA GLU A 107 9.24 -15.58 0.46
C GLU A 107 8.63 -16.82 -0.22
N LYS A 108 8.45 -17.92 0.52
CA LYS A 108 7.87 -19.17 0.01
C LYS A 108 6.41 -19.01 -0.44
N TYR A 109 5.63 -18.24 0.30
CA TYR A 109 4.17 -18.06 0.04
C TYR A 109 3.84 -16.73 -0.63
N LYS A 110 4.79 -16.15 -1.33
CA LYS A 110 4.60 -14.89 -2.02
C LYS A 110 3.71 -15.05 -3.24
N VAL A 111 2.64 -14.27 -3.28
CA VAL A 111 1.73 -14.20 -4.42
C VAL A 111 2.00 -12.90 -5.17
N LEU A 112 2.40 -13.00 -6.43
CA LEU A 112 2.67 -11.85 -7.29
C LEU A 112 1.57 -11.73 -8.35
N SER A 113 1.07 -10.53 -8.55
CA SER A 113 0.12 -10.18 -9.59
C SER A 113 0.75 -9.17 -10.54
N GLU A 114 0.78 -9.49 -11.83
CA GLU A 114 1.22 -8.56 -12.87
C GLU A 114 0.04 -7.73 -13.38
N ILE A 115 0.29 -6.45 -13.65
CA ILE A 115 -0.66 -5.49 -14.19
C ILE A 115 0.06 -4.68 -15.26
N ASN A 116 -0.56 -4.55 -16.44
CA ASN A 116 -0.04 -3.67 -17.48
C ASN A 116 -0.26 -2.21 -17.10
N ILE A 117 0.76 -1.39 -17.19
CA ILE A 117 0.69 0.04 -16.82
C ILE A 117 -0.34 0.78 -17.68
N SER A 118 -0.49 0.41 -18.95
CA SER A 118 -1.48 1.00 -19.85
C SER A 118 -2.94 0.75 -19.45
N GLU A 119 -3.21 -0.28 -18.66
CA GLU A 119 -4.55 -0.66 -18.21
C GLU A 119 -4.93 -0.02 -16.87
N ILE A 120 -3.98 0.60 -16.17
CA ILE A 120 -4.23 1.21 -14.88
C ILE A 120 -5.12 2.45 -15.05
N GLN A 121 -6.28 2.43 -14.40
CA GLN A 121 -7.22 3.54 -14.37
C GLN A 121 -7.07 4.39 -13.10
N GLN A 122 -6.91 3.74 -11.94
CA GLN A 122 -6.85 4.44 -10.67
C GLN A 122 -5.82 3.79 -9.74
N ILE A 123 -5.11 4.62 -9.01
CA ILE A 123 -4.21 4.19 -7.93
C ILE A 123 -4.65 4.90 -6.65
N GLN A 124 -4.90 4.11 -5.63
CA GLN A 124 -5.13 4.58 -4.27
C GLN A 124 -4.03 4.06 -3.35
N VAL A 125 -3.60 4.88 -2.42
CA VAL A 125 -2.55 4.58 -1.46
C VAL A 125 -3.14 4.57 -0.06
N LYS A 126 -2.76 3.59 0.73
CA LYS A 126 -3.17 3.48 2.13
C LYS A 126 -2.39 4.49 2.97
N LYS A 127 -3.11 5.45 3.54
CA LYS A 127 -2.56 6.47 4.44
C LYS A 127 -2.98 6.17 5.87
N THR A 128 -2.02 6.00 6.75
CA THR A 128 -2.31 5.77 8.17
C THR A 128 -2.52 7.11 8.89
N ASN A 129 -3.50 7.12 9.80
CA ASN A 129 -3.79 8.27 10.65
C ASN A 129 -3.39 7.95 12.10
N ASN A 130 -2.77 8.90 12.76
CA ASN A 130 -2.38 8.74 14.17
C ASN A 130 -3.52 9.02 15.15
N ARG A 131 -4.60 9.70 14.73
CA ARG A 131 -5.68 10.12 15.61
C ARG A 131 -6.27 8.97 16.43
N ASN A 132 -6.69 7.90 15.76
CA ASN A 132 -7.28 6.75 16.44
C ASN A 132 -6.26 6.00 17.30
N ALA A 133 -4.98 6.00 16.89
CA ALA A 133 -3.90 5.41 17.68
C ALA A 133 -3.70 6.19 19.00
N TRP A 134 -3.74 7.51 18.96
CA TRP A 134 -3.70 8.35 20.18
C TRP A 134 -4.88 8.10 21.10
N ILE A 135 -6.10 8.05 20.55
CA ILE A 135 -7.31 7.75 21.34
C ILE A 135 -7.19 6.37 22.00
N ALA A 136 -6.83 5.35 21.24
CA ALA A 136 -6.68 3.99 21.75
C ALA A 136 -5.56 3.89 22.81
N SER A 137 -4.42 4.56 22.59
CA SER A 137 -3.33 4.62 23.58
C SER A 137 -3.74 5.33 24.86
N GLY A 138 -4.47 6.43 24.73
CA GLY A 138 -5.00 7.16 25.91
C GLY A 138 -5.98 6.31 26.73
N LEU A 139 -6.91 5.61 26.06
CA LEU A 139 -7.85 4.71 26.73
C LEU A 139 -7.13 3.55 27.42
N LEU A 140 -6.13 2.95 26.78
CA LEU A 140 -5.30 1.92 27.40
C LEU A 140 -4.54 2.46 28.61
N ALA A 141 -3.91 3.62 28.48
CA ALA A 141 -3.18 4.24 29.58
C ALA A 141 -4.09 4.52 30.79
N VAL A 142 -5.29 5.08 30.57
CA VAL A 142 -6.27 5.32 31.64
C VAL A 142 -6.74 4.01 32.28
N GLY A 143 -7.06 3.00 31.45
CA GLY A 143 -7.47 1.68 31.95
C GLY A 143 -6.39 1.02 32.79
N LEU A 144 -5.15 1.16 32.38
CA LEU A 144 -4.01 0.63 33.10
C LEU A 144 -3.77 1.40 34.40
N LEU A 145 -3.78 2.72 34.40
CA LEU A 145 -3.65 3.55 35.59
C LEU A 145 -4.75 3.25 36.63
N SER A 146 -5.98 2.99 36.18
CA SER A 146 -7.07 2.59 37.06
C SER A 146 -6.81 1.25 37.79
N GLN A 147 -6.07 0.35 37.18
CA GLN A 147 -5.66 -0.91 37.81
C GLN A 147 -4.47 -0.73 38.77
N ALA A 148 -3.56 0.23 38.47
CA ALA A 148 -2.38 0.51 39.29
C ALA A 148 -2.73 1.04 40.68
N ASN A 149 -3.87 1.73 40.82
CA ASN A 149 -4.34 2.25 42.09
C ASN A 149 -4.94 1.18 43.00
N LYS A 150 -4.92 -0.11 42.63
CA LYS A 150 -5.36 -1.18 43.53
C LYS A 150 -4.22 -1.56 44.46
N PRO A 151 -4.49 -1.64 45.78
CA PRO A 151 -3.46 -1.87 46.82
C PRO A 151 -2.74 -3.22 46.70
N GLU A 152 -3.28 -4.16 45.88
CA GLU A 152 -2.71 -5.47 45.65
C GLU A 152 -1.57 -5.45 44.63
N MET A 153 -1.34 -4.35 43.91
CA MET A 153 -0.31 -4.19 42.92
C MET A 153 0.81 -3.25 43.36
N GLU A 154 1.53 -3.64 44.41
CA GLU A 154 2.73 -2.91 44.79
C GLU A 154 3.84 -3.11 43.74
N GLY A 155 4.32 -1.99 43.21
CA GLY A 155 5.69 -1.95 42.76
C GLY A 155 5.99 -1.50 41.37
N SER A 156 7.17 -0.99 41.27
CA SER A 156 7.90 -0.44 40.16
C SER A 156 8.00 -1.33 38.87
N ALA A 157 7.75 -2.61 39.00
CA ALA A 157 7.74 -3.54 37.85
C ALA A 157 6.64 -3.27 36.83
N LEU A 158 5.50 -2.71 37.28
CA LEU A 158 4.37 -2.41 36.41
C LEU A 158 4.67 -1.27 35.41
N GLY A 159 5.42 -0.27 35.80
CA GLY A 159 5.78 0.85 34.92
C GLY A 159 6.54 0.42 33.66
N PHE A 160 7.43 -0.56 33.76
CA PHE A 160 8.19 -1.08 32.63
C PHE A 160 7.36 -1.90 31.63
N VAL A 161 6.29 -2.55 32.12
CA VAL A 161 5.40 -3.37 31.25
C VAL A 161 4.30 -2.48 30.64
N TRP A 162 3.88 -1.42 31.28
CA TRP A 162 2.72 -0.63 30.93
C TRP A 162 2.98 0.36 29.78
N LEU A 163 4.17 0.95 29.75
CA LEU A 163 4.58 1.86 28.68
C LEU A 163 4.56 1.17 27.31
N PRO A 164 5.16 -0.02 27.13
CA PRO A 164 5.05 -0.75 25.86
C PRO A 164 3.62 -1.11 25.48
N ILE A 165 2.77 -1.51 26.44
CA ILE A 165 1.37 -1.85 26.18
C ILE A 165 0.60 -0.65 25.64
N SER A 166 0.74 0.51 26.26
CA SER A 166 0.05 1.73 25.85
C SER A 166 0.48 2.20 24.45
N LEU A 167 1.68 1.85 23.99
CA LEU A 167 2.19 2.16 22.65
C LEU A 167 1.80 1.16 21.57
N THR A 168 1.27 -0.01 21.95
CA THR A 168 0.83 -1.05 20.99
C THR A 168 -0.12 -0.53 19.91
N PRO A 169 -1.09 0.38 20.17
CA PRO A 169 -1.95 0.95 19.15
C PRO A 169 -1.19 1.66 18.02
N PHE A 170 -0.03 2.26 18.29
CA PHE A 170 0.78 2.90 17.26
C PHE A 170 1.42 1.87 16.32
N LEU A 171 1.79 0.71 16.82
CA LEU A 171 2.31 -0.39 16.01
C LEU A 171 1.21 -0.99 15.14
N LEU A 172 0.00 -1.09 15.67
CA LEU A 172 -1.15 -1.70 15.00
C LEU A 172 -1.96 -0.72 14.14
N LYS A 173 -1.64 0.60 14.16
CA LYS A 173 -2.38 1.62 13.41
C LYS A 173 -2.64 1.31 11.93
N PRO A 174 -1.75 0.61 11.17
CA PRO A 174 -2.01 0.28 9.77
C PRO A 174 -3.22 -0.64 9.57
N TYR A 175 -3.70 -1.30 10.63
CA TYR A 175 -4.81 -2.24 10.57
C TYR A 175 -6.16 -1.63 10.93
N PHE A 176 -6.20 -0.55 11.74
CA PHE A 176 -7.46 0.02 12.21
C PHE A 176 -7.60 1.53 12.00
N SER A 177 -6.50 2.24 11.72
CA SER A 177 -6.51 3.71 11.56
C SER A 177 -5.89 4.12 10.24
N TYR A 178 -6.62 3.89 9.15
CA TYR A 178 -6.18 4.21 7.80
C TYR A 178 -7.33 4.74 6.93
N SER A 179 -6.95 5.45 5.90
CA SER A 179 -7.82 5.87 4.79
C SER A 179 -7.15 5.54 3.45
N TRP A 180 -7.95 5.49 2.39
CA TRP A 180 -7.44 5.35 1.03
C TRP A 180 -7.44 6.71 0.35
N GLU A 181 -6.28 7.18 -0.06
CA GLU A 181 -6.09 8.43 -0.77
C GLU A 181 -5.84 8.13 -2.26
N THR A 182 -6.60 8.77 -3.13
CA THR A 182 -6.43 8.62 -4.58
C THR A 182 -5.23 9.46 -5.03
N VAL A 183 -4.21 8.79 -5.55
CA VAL A 183 -2.99 9.44 -6.08
C VAL A 183 -3.10 9.64 -7.58
N LEU A 184 -3.79 8.73 -8.27
CA LEU A 184 -4.02 8.79 -9.71
C LEU A 184 -5.46 8.39 -10.02
N ASN A 185 -6.10 9.17 -10.91
CA ASN A 185 -7.41 8.83 -11.48
C ASN A 185 -7.43 9.29 -12.94
N ILE A 186 -7.39 8.35 -13.85
CA ILE A 186 -7.46 8.58 -15.30
C ILE A 186 -8.87 8.23 -15.75
N LYS A 187 -9.62 9.25 -16.13
CA LYS A 187 -10.97 9.11 -16.69
C LYS A 187 -10.92 8.71 -18.15
#